data_6df3daa5a5ca449f459cc61414932f49
#
_entry.id   6df3daa5a5ca449f459cc61414932f49
#
_cell.length_a   1.000
_cell.length_b   1.000
_cell.length_c   1.000
_cell.angle_alpha   90.00
_cell.angle_beta   90.00
_cell.angle_gamma   90.00
#
_symmetry.space_group_name_H-M   'P 1'
#
loop_
_entity.id
_entity.type
_entity.pdbx_description
1 polymer ?
#
loop_
_entity_poly.entity_id
_entity_poly.type
_entity_poly.pdbx_seq_one_letter_code
_entity_poly.pdbx_strand_id
1 'polypeptide(L)'
;MEEWIEKIERLLPLVQQYVLSLEERNRALILQVETLQGQLQELIKQSQEQQQKYQALKVAQALLGSDETKTEAKLKISRLIREIEQCIVQLSQDK
;
A
#
# COMPACT_ATOMS: atom_id res chain seq x y z
N MET A 1 45.63 10.71 34.62
CA MET A 1 44.23 11.01 34.97
C MET A 1 43.66 12.18 34.19
N GLU A 2 44.37 13.27 34.06
CA GLU A 2 43.90 14.45 33.32
C GLU A 2 43.68 14.16 31.84
N GLU A 3 44.50 13.29 31.24
CA GLU A 3 44.35 12.90 29.83
C GLU A 3 43.05 12.18 29.56
N TRP A 4 42.57 11.39 30.48
CA TRP A 4 41.33 10.66 30.38
C TRP A 4 40.13 11.61 30.38
N ILE A 5 40.18 12.61 31.25
CA ILE A 5 39.12 13.59 31.40
C ILE A 5 39.03 14.44 30.10
N GLU A 6 40.20 14.83 29.56
CA GLU A 6 40.24 15.59 28.32
C GLU A 6 39.69 14.83 27.13
N LYS A 7 40.02 13.52 27.04
CA LYS A 7 39.49 12.66 25.97
C LYS A 7 37.97 12.51 26.09
N ILE A 8 37.47 12.31 27.30
CA ILE A 8 36.03 12.19 27.55
C ILE A 8 35.34 13.50 27.17
N GLU A 9 35.89 14.63 27.56
CA GLU A 9 35.33 15.94 27.27
C GLU A 9 35.29 16.21 25.77
N ARG A 10 36.26 15.74 24.98
CA ARG A 10 36.26 15.89 23.51
C ARG A 10 35.30 14.95 22.82
N LEU A 11 35.20 13.71 23.33
CA LEU A 11 34.37 12.69 22.70
C LEU A 11 32.90 12.84 23.05
N LEU A 12 32.57 13.36 24.21
CA LEU A 12 31.21 13.44 24.70
C LEU A 12 30.29 14.25 23.78
N PRO A 13 30.70 15.46 23.32
CA PRO A 13 29.86 16.20 22.37
C PRO A 13 29.64 15.48 21.05
N LEU A 14 30.65 14.77 20.56
CA LEU A 14 30.55 14.00 19.32
C LEU A 14 29.54 12.85 19.46
N VAL A 15 29.60 12.15 20.60
CA VAL A 15 28.64 11.08 20.89
C VAL A 15 27.24 11.62 21.02
N GLN A 16 27.08 12.78 21.68
CA GLN A 16 25.78 13.42 21.82
C GLN A 16 25.20 13.81 20.45
N GLN A 17 26.02 14.37 19.57
CA GLN A 17 25.60 14.71 18.21
C GLN A 17 25.18 13.47 17.43
N TYR A 18 25.93 12.38 17.58
CA TYR A 18 25.63 11.12 16.92
C TYR A 18 24.30 10.55 17.42
N VAL A 19 24.07 10.57 18.74
CA VAL A 19 22.82 10.11 19.31
C VAL A 19 21.64 10.93 18.82
N LEU A 20 21.79 12.27 18.78
CA LEU A 20 20.73 13.14 18.26
C LEU A 20 20.42 12.85 16.78
N SER A 21 21.46 12.61 16.00
CA SER A 21 21.30 12.25 14.59
C SER A 21 20.53 10.93 14.43
N LEU A 22 20.86 9.93 15.26
CA LEU A 22 20.15 8.66 15.26
C LEU A 22 18.69 8.81 15.69
N GLU A 23 18.42 9.66 16.67
CA GLU A 23 17.06 9.93 17.11
C GLU A 23 16.24 10.58 16.01
N GLU A 24 16.83 11.54 15.28
CA GLU A 24 16.17 12.19 14.14
C GLU A 24 15.86 11.20 13.03
N ARG A 25 16.81 10.34 12.70
CA ARG A 25 16.61 9.29 11.70
C ARG A 25 15.52 8.31 12.15
N ASN A 26 15.54 7.97 13.42
CA ASN A 26 14.54 7.07 13.98
C ASN A 26 13.13 7.67 13.86
N ARG A 27 12.97 8.94 14.21
CA ARG A 27 11.68 9.63 14.05
C ARG A 27 11.23 9.67 12.60
N ALA A 28 12.16 9.98 11.69
CA ALA A 28 11.85 10.02 10.27
C ALA A 28 11.41 8.65 9.75
N LEU A 29 12.10 7.58 10.18
CA LEU A 29 11.75 6.22 9.80
C LEU A 29 10.39 5.81 10.36
N ILE A 30 10.09 6.19 11.59
CA ILE A 30 8.78 5.91 12.20
C ILE A 30 7.67 6.57 11.38
N LEU A 31 7.86 7.82 10.99
CA LEU A 31 6.90 8.52 10.16
C LEU A 31 6.72 7.85 8.79
N GLN A 32 7.82 7.40 8.18
CA GLN A 32 7.75 6.67 6.91
C GLN A 32 6.99 5.36 7.06
N VAL A 33 7.25 4.63 8.14
CA VAL A 33 6.54 3.37 8.41
C VAL A 33 5.04 3.63 8.58
N GLU A 34 4.68 4.65 9.35
CA GLU A 34 3.27 5.01 9.55
C GLU A 34 2.59 5.38 8.23
N THR A 35 3.27 6.16 7.39
CA THR A 35 2.75 6.55 6.08
C THR A 35 2.56 5.32 5.20
N LEU A 36 3.54 4.43 5.16
CA LEU A 36 3.47 3.21 4.36
C LEU A 36 2.36 2.28 4.84
N GLN A 37 2.18 2.17 6.15
CA GLN A 37 1.09 1.38 6.72
C GLN A 37 -0.27 1.93 6.31
N GLY A 38 -0.42 3.26 6.35
CA GLY A 38 -1.64 3.92 5.89
C GLY A 38 -1.91 3.67 4.42
N GLN A 39 -0.89 3.78 3.59
CA GLN A 39 -1.01 3.49 2.15
C GLN A 39 -1.37 2.03 1.90
N LEU A 40 -0.77 1.13 2.66
CA LEU A 40 -1.08 -0.30 2.53
C LEU A 40 -2.53 -0.60 2.90
N GLN A 41 -3.02 -0.02 3.99
CA GLN A 41 -4.41 -0.19 4.41
C GLN A 41 -5.37 0.33 3.35
N GLU A 42 -5.06 1.49 2.75
CA GLU A 42 -5.88 2.07 1.68
C GLU A 42 -5.90 1.16 0.45
N LEU A 43 -4.75 0.61 0.07
CA LEU A 43 -4.66 -0.32 -1.06
C LEU A 43 -5.46 -1.60 -0.80
N ILE A 44 -5.39 -2.13 0.41
CA ILE A 44 -6.16 -3.32 0.79
C ILE A 44 -7.66 -3.03 0.68
N LYS A 45 -8.09 -1.88 1.17
CA LYS A 45 -9.49 -1.45 1.10
C LYS A 45 -9.96 -1.36 -0.34
N GLN A 46 -9.16 -0.68 -1.20
CA GLN A 46 -9.48 -0.54 -2.62
C GLN A 46 -9.56 -1.91 -3.31
N SER A 47 -8.62 -2.80 -2.99
CA SER A 47 -8.61 -4.15 -3.53
C SER A 47 -9.86 -4.94 -3.15
N GLN A 48 -10.29 -4.83 -1.89
CA GLN A 48 -11.50 -5.49 -1.43
C GLN A 48 -12.74 -4.93 -2.14
N GLU A 49 -12.83 -3.62 -2.30
CA GLU A 49 -13.91 -2.99 -3.03
C GLU A 49 -13.97 -3.46 -4.49
N GLN A 50 -12.80 -3.55 -5.14
CA GLN A 50 -12.70 -4.05 -6.51
C GLN A 50 -13.17 -5.49 -6.61
N GLN A 51 -12.77 -6.34 -5.67
CA GLN A 51 -13.20 -7.74 -5.63
C GLN A 51 -14.71 -7.87 -5.45
N GLN A 52 -15.30 -7.05 -4.60
CA GLN A 52 -16.75 -7.05 -4.40
C GLN A 52 -17.49 -6.65 -5.68
N LYS A 53 -17.00 -5.63 -6.35
CA LYS A 53 -17.56 -5.19 -7.64
C LYS A 53 -17.44 -6.29 -8.70
N TYR A 54 -16.27 -6.94 -8.74
CA TYR A 54 -16.04 -8.05 -9.66
C TYR A 54 -17.01 -9.20 -9.43
N GLN A 55 -17.21 -9.59 -8.17
CA GLN A 55 -18.16 -10.64 -7.82
C GLN A 55 -19.58 -10.25 -8.20
N ALA A 56 -19.96 -9.01 -7.90
CA ALA A 56 -21.30 -8.52 -8.25
C ALA A 56 -21.52 -8.55 -9.77
N LEU A 57 -20.53 -8.17 -10.57
CA LEU A 57 -20.61 -8.22 -12.01
C LEU A 57 -20.68 -9.65 -12.54
N LYS A 58 -19.92 -10.57 -11.94
CA LYS A 58 -19.98 -11.98 -12.30
C LYS A 58 -21.39 -12.58 -12.03
N VAL A 59 -21.94 -12.27 -10.88
CA VAL A 59 -23.29 -12.72 -10.53
C VAL A 59 -24.31 -12.14 -11.50
N ALA A 60 -24.21 -10.84 -11.81
CA ALA A 60 -25.10 -10.19 -12.77
C ALA A 60 -25.01 -10.84 -14.15
N GLN A 61 -23.77 -11.15 -14.59
CA GLN A 61 -23.55 -11.84 -15.87
C GLN A 61 -24.23 -13.22 -15.89
N ALA A 62 -24.07 -13.98 -14.79
CA ALA A 62 -24.70 -15.29 -14.66
C ALA A 62 -26.24 -15.21 -14.67
N LEU A 63 -26.79 -14.17 -14.01
CA LEU A 63 -28.24 -13.98 -13.93
C LEU A 63 -28.87 -13.56 -15.25
N LEU A 64 -28.08 -12.91 -16.13
CA LEU A 64 -28.61 -12.52 -17.44
C LEU A 64 -28.96 -13.70 -18.34
N GLY A 65 -28.45 -14.88 -18.04
CA GLY A 65 -28.81 -16.09 -18.76
C GLY A 65 -28.42 -16.07 -20.24
N SER A 66 -29.09 -16.91 -21.03
CA SER A 66 -28.83 -17.08 -22.47
C SER A 66 -29.82 -16.35 -23.38
N ASP A 67 -30.50 -15.35 -22.87
CA ASP A 67 -31.47 -14.56 -23.62
C ASP A 67 -30.76 -13.67 -24.65
N GLU A 68 -31.14 -13.79 -25.93
CA GLU A 68 -30.52 -13.05 -27.02
C GLU A 68 -30.68 -11.53 -26.89
N THR A 69 -31.78 -11.07 -26.31
CA THR A 69 -32.03 -9.62 -26.11
C THR A 69 -31.04 -8.99 -25.12
N LYS A 70 -30.35 -9.79 -24.35
CA LYS A 70 -29.39 -9.33 -23.30
C LYS A 70 -27.95 -9.50 -23.72
N THR A 71 -27.69 -9.91 -24.95
CA THR A 71 -26.32 -10.18 -25.44
C THR A 71 -25.40 -8.96 -25.29
N GLU A 72 -25.90 -7.77 -25.66
CA GLU A 72 -25.13 -6.53 -25.54
C GLU A 72 -24.77 -6.20 -24.09
N ALA A 73 -25.72 -6.41 -23.18
CA ALA A 73 -25.48 -6.20 -21.74
C ALA A 73 -24.44 -7.17 -21.23
N LYS A 74 -24.47 -8.43 -21.66
CA LYS A 74 -23.46 -9.43 -21.30
C LYS A 74 -22.07 -9.03 -21.77
N LEU A 75 -21.95 -8.55 -23.03
CA LEU A 75 -20.67 -8.10 -23.57
C LEU A 75 -20.10 -6.93 -22.79
N LYS A 76 -20.96 -5.99 -22.43
CA LYS A 76 -20.56 -4.83 -21.64
C LYS A 76 -20.08 -5.24 -20.25
N ILE A 77 -20.81 -6.14 -19.59
CA ILE A 77 -20.44 -6.67 -18.27
C ILE A 77 -19.12 -7.42 -18.35
N SER A 78 -18.94 -8.26 -19.39
CA SER A 78 -17.69 -9.00 -19.59
C SER A 78 -16.50 -8.06 -19.78
N ARG A 79 -16.69 -6.96 -20.51
CA ARG A 79 -15.66 -5.94 -20.68
C ARG A 79 -15.28 -5.29 -19.34
N LEU A 80 -16.27 -4.93 -18.53
CA LEU A 80 -16.04 -4.35 -17.21
C LEU A 80 -15.30 -5.31 -16.31
N ILE A 81 -15.65 -6.60 -16.33
CA ILE A 81 -14.96 -7.63 -15.55
C ILE A 81 -13.48 -7.70 -15.96
N ARG A 82 -13.17 -7.68 -17.25
CA ARG A 82 -11.79 -7.69 -17.73
C ARG A 82 -11.02 -6.46 -17.26
N GLU A 83 -11.64 -5.29 -17.31
CA GLU A 83 -11.01 -4.06 -16.83
C GLU A 83 -10.69 -4.15 -15.34
N ILE A 84 -11.61 -4.69 -14.55
CA ILE A 84 -11.40 -4.89 -13.11
C ILE A 84 -10.28 -5.91 -12.87
N GLU A 85 -10.25 -7.01 -13.62
CA GLU A 85 -9.17 -8.01 -13.51
C GLU A 85 -7.80 -7.38 -13.80
N GLN A 86 -7.71 -6.54 -14.82
CA GLN A 86 -6.49 -5.83 -15.14
C GLN A 86 -6.06 -4.89 -14.01
N CYS A 87 -7.01 -4.19 -13.41
CA CYS A 87 -6.73 -3.33 -12.26
C CYS A 87 -6.18 -4.12 -11.07
N ILE A 88 -6.78 -5.29 -10.79
CA ILE A 88 -6.33 -6.17 -9.71
C ILE A 88 -4.92 -6.67 -9.98
N VAL A 89 -4.60 -7.06 -11.20
CA VAL A 89 -3.26 -7.51 -11.58
C VAL A 89 -2.24 -6.38 -11.39
N GLN A 90 -2.58 -5.16 -11.83
CA GLN A 90 -1.71 -4.00 -11.64
C GLN A 90 -1.44 -3.71 -10.16
N LEU A 91 -2.48 -3.76 -9.33
CA LEU A 91 -2.33 -3.56 -7.89
C LEU A 91 -1.43 -4.62 -7.26
N SER A 92 -1.51 -5.86 -7.73
CA SER A 92 -0.64 -6.94 -7.27
C SER A 92 0.82 -6.70 -7.67
N GLN A 93 1.05 -6.17 -8.86
CA GLN A 93 2.40 -5.92 -9.38
C GLN A 93 3.06 -4.73 -8.68
N ASP A 94 2.27 -3.74 -8.26
CA ASP A 94 2.80 -2.54 -7.61
C ASP A 94 3.24 -2.78 -6.16
N LYS A 95 3.01 -3.97 -5.64
CA LYS A 95 3.54 -4.37 -4.34
C LYS A 95 4.95 -4.94 -4.53
#